data_ab3ff8c6fb7c70ea398ec151be27e9dd
#
_entry.id   ab3ff8c6fb7c70ea398ec151be27e9dd
#
_cell.length_a   1.000
_cell.length_b   1.000
_cell.length_c   1.000
_cell.angle_alpha   90.00
_cell.angle_beta   90.00
_cell.angle_gamma   90.00
#
_symmetry.space_group_name_H-M   'P 1'
#
loop_
_entity.id
_entity.type
_entity.pdbx_description
1 polymer ?
#
loop_
_entity_poly.entity_id
_entity_poly.type
_entity_poly.pdbx_seq_one_letter_code
_entity_poly.pdbx_strand_id
1 'polypeptide(L)'
;MVDPVSVSLGATLALLLVVLHYAKGSGWEPRADISQEVLEQRAETVPETDFPEPMNRSIGGGAAGAIPAGETEGELAEGEEDEADEGFDPDAIAEDEVEYYEVEFEKEGKTIEVANNETILDAGEDEGWDLPYACRQGQCVSCGGQIQGGDALDYVRHSNNEALFEDDMEDGYCLTCVAYPTDGFTIETGEQP
;
A
#
# COMPACT_ATOMS: atom_id res chain seq x y z
N MET A 1 -4.68 -50.71 -29.11
CA MET A 1 -5.76 -50.55 -30.07
C MET A 1 -6.81 -49.69 -29.40
N VAL A 2 -7.14 -48.57 -29.97
CA VAL A 2 -8.17 -47.66 -29.42
C VAL A 2 -9.54 -48.21 -29.87
N ASP A 3 -10.41 -48.42 -28.91
CA ASP A 3 -11.75 -48.96 -29.19
C ASP A 3 -12.59 -47.93 -29.98
N PRO A 4 -13.08 -48.24 -31.17
CA PRO A 4 -13.84 -47.30 -31.99
C PRO A 4 -15.12 -46.81 -31.29
N VAL A 5 -15.67 -47.56 -30.34
CA VAL A 5 -16.85 -47.17 -29.57
C VAL A 5 -16.51 -46.03 -28.60
N SER A 6 -15.35 -46.10 -27.94
CA SER A 6 -14.89 -45.03 -27.03
C SER A 6 -14.59 -43.72 -27.76
N VAL A 7 -14.04 -43.83 -28.99
CA VAL A 7 -13.76 -42.62 -29.81
C VAL A 7 -15.06 -41.97 -30.28
N SER A 8 -16.05 -42.77 -30.73
CA SER A 8 -17.34 -42.23 -31.16
C SER A 8 -18.13 -41.60 -30.01
N LEU A 9 -18.09 -42.20 -28.82
CA LEU A 9 -18.73 -41.66 -27.62
C LEU A 9 -18.09 -40.35 -27.18
N GLY A 10 -16.76 -40.27 -27.20
CA GLY A 10 -16.03 -39.06 -26.89
C GLY A 10 -16.32 -37.92 -27.86
N ALA A 11 -16.36 -38.23 -29.17
CA ALA A 11 -16.67 -37.23 -30.19
C ALA A 11 -18.11 -36.70 -30.08
N THR A 12 -19.09 -37.55 -29.80
CA THR A 12 -20.48 -37.11 -29.59
C THR A 12 -20.65 -36.26 -28.35
N LEU A 13 -19.97 -36.60 -27.26
CA LEU A 13 -20.03 -35.83 -26.02
C LEU A 13 -19.36 -34.44 -26.19
N ALA A 14 -18.23 -34.37 -26.88
CA ALA A 14 -17.56 -33.11 -27.21
C ALA A 14 -18.44 -32.21 -28.10
N LEU A 15 -19.10 -32.80 -29.10
CA LEU A 15 -20.00 -32.07 -30.00
C LEU A 15 -21.21 -31.53 -29.24
N LEU A 16 -21.77 -32.32 -28.31
CA LEU A 16 -22.89 -31.93 -27.47
C LEU A 16 -22.50 -30.76 -26.52
N LEU A 17 -21.28 -30.78 -25.94
CA LEU A 17 -20.76 -29.68 -25.13
C LEU A 17 -20.58 -28.40 -25.95
N VAL A 18 -20.07 -28.51 -27.18
CA VAL A 18 -19.92 -27.37 -28.09
C VAL A 18 -21.29 -26.79 -28.44
N VAL A 19 -22.27 -27.63 -28.81
CA VAL A 19 -23.64 -27.19 -29.11
C VAL A 19 -24.29 -26.52 -27.88
N LEU A 20 -24.14 -27.10 -26.70
CA LEU A 20 -24.64 -26.51 -25.45
C LEU A 20 -23.98 -25.16 -25.12
N HIS A 21 -22.69 -25.04 -25.39
CA HIS A 21 -21.94 -23.79 -25.17
C HIS A 21 -22.42 -22.68 -26.11
N TYR A 22 -22.61 -23.00 -27.40
CA TYR A 22 -23.07 -22.03 -28.38
C TYR A 22 -24.59 -21.80 -28.36
N ALA A 23 -25.40 -22.83 -28.04
CA ALA A 23 -26.85 -22.70 -27.95
C ALA A 23 -27.30 -21.94 -26.69
N LYS A 24 -26.53 -22.03 -25.61
CA LYS A 24 -26.65 -21.13 -24.47
C LYS A 24 -25.86 -19.84 -24.68
N GLY A 25 -25.84 -19.30 -25.89
CA GLY A 25 -25.19 -18.04 -26.18
C GLY A 25 -25.38 -17.12 -24.98
N SER A 26 -24.31 -16.57 -24.44
CA SER A 26 -24.35 -15.65 -23.32
C SER A 26 -25.41 -14.59 -23.66
N GLY A 27 -26.56 -14.68 -23.04
CA GLY A 27 -27.62 -13.68 -23.14
C GLY A 27 -27.16 -12.40 -22.40
N TRP A 28 -25.95 -11.93 -22.75
CA TRP A 28 -25.47 -10.65 -22.29
C TRP A 28 -26.21 -9.61 -23.14
N GLU A 29 -27.29 -9.11 -22.59
CA GLU A 29 -27.87 -7.87 -23.07
C GLU A 29 -27.12 -6.72 -22.40
N PRO A 30 -26.57 -5.79 -23.19
CA PRO A 30 -25.98 -4.59 -22.60
C PRO A 30 -27.07 -3.89 -21.77
N ARG A 31 -26.79 -3.62 -20.49
CA ARG A 31 -27.70 -2.82 -19.67
C ARG A 31 -27.94 -1.50 -20.38
N ALA A 32 -29.18 -1.05 -20.36
CA ALA A 32 -29.52 0.30 -20.82
C ALA A 32 -28.60 1.31 -20.13
N ASP A 33 -28.07 2.23 -20.90
CA ASP A 33 -27.23 3.33 -20.35
C ASP A 33 -28.11 4.22 -19.48
N ILE A 34 -27.93 4.14 -18.17
CA ILE A 34 -28.63 4.93 -17.17
C ILE A 34 -27.88 6.22 -16.79
N SER A 35 -26.77 6.52 -17.49
CA SER A 35 -25.92 7.67 -17.16
C SER A 35 -26.67 8.99 -17.16
N GLN A 36 -27.57 9.19 -18.10
CA GLN A 36 -28.36 10.43 -18.19
C GLN A 36 -29.35 10.54 -17.03
N GLU A 37 -30.02 9.44 -16.67
CA GLU A 37 -30.97 9.41 -15.57
C GLU A 37 -30.29 9.67 -14.23
N VAL A 38 -29.08 9.12 -14.03
CA VAL A 38 -28.27 9.37 -12.83
C VAL A 38 -27.80 10.82 -12.77
N LEU A 39 -27.42 11.41 -13.90
CA LEU A 39 -27.00 12.83 -13.96
C LEU A 39 -28.18 13.77 -13.68
N GLU A 40 -29.37 13.50 -14.20
CA GLU A 40 -30.56 14.27 -13.92
C GLU A 40 -30.96 14.17 -12.44
N GLN A 41 -30.94 12.97 -11.87
CA GLN A 41 -31.23 12.74 -10.46
C GLN A 41 -30.21 13.44 -9.54
N ARG A 42 -28.94 13.44 -9.94
CA ARG A 42 -27.88 14.13 -9.22
C ARG A 42 -28.06 15.67 -9.29
N ALA A 43 -28.43 16.20 -10.43
CA ALA A 43 -28.70 17.63 -10.59
C ALA A 43 -29.88 18.13 -9.72
N GLU A 44 -30.87 17.25 -9.44
CA GLU A 44 -31.99 17.58 -8.57
C GLU A 44 -31.63 17.47 -7.07
N THR A 45 -30.71 16.58 -6.71
CA THR A 45 -30.43 16.24 -5.29
C THR A 45 -29.17 16.90 -4.73
N VAL A 46 -28.22 17.28 -5.58
CA VAL A 46 -26.97 17.93 -5.17
C VAL A 46 -27.05 19.42 -5.47
N PRO A 47 -27.05 20.30 -4.45
CA PRO A 47 -26.98 21.75 -4.69
C PRO A 47 -25.69 22.05 -5.46
N GLU A 48 -25.78 22.94 -6.46
CA GLU A 48 -24.58 23.46 -7.13
C GLU A 48 -23.68 24.11 -6.08
N THR A 49 -22.61 23.41 -5.73
CA THR A 49 -21.52 24.02 -4.95
C THR A 49 -20.65 24.80 -5.91
N ASP A 50 -20.65 26.11 -5.76
CA ASP A 50 -19.73 27.00 -6.46
C ASP A 50 -18.33 26.71 -5.92
N PHE A 51 -17.61 25.81 -6.58
CA PHE A 51 -16.20 25.59 -6.27
C PHE A 51 -15.44 26.81 -6.80
N PRO A 52 -14.69 27.54 -5.96
CA PRO A 52 -13.75 28.52 -6.46
C PRO A 52 -12.86 27.86 -7.51
N GLU A 53 -12.73 28.49 -8.67
CA GLU A 53 -11.97 27.95 -9.79
C GLU A 53 -10.67 27.33 -9.29
N PRO A 54 -10.35 26.07 -9.63
CA PRO A 54 -9.10 25.47 -9.22
C PRO A 54 -7.97 26.35 -9.71
N MET A 55 -7.16 26.85 -8.79
CA MET A 55 -5.94 27.57 -9.11
C MET A 55 -5.18 26.72 -10.12
N ASN A 56 -5.10 27.22 -11.35
CA ASN A 56 -4.49 26.56 -12.49
C ASN A 56 -3.01 26.32 -12.18
N ARG A 57 -2.68 25.23 -11.51
CA ARG A 57 -1.31 24.75 -11.39
C ARG A 57 -0.93 24.21 -12.76
N SER A 58 -0.32 25.06 -13.55
CA SER A 58 0.33 24.69 -14.79
C SER A 58 1.40 23.64 -14.49
N ILE A 59 1.06 22.36 -14.68
CA ILE A 59 2.02 21.27 -14.68
C ILE A 59 2.70 21.30 -16.05
N GLY A 60 3.92 21.79 -16.10
CA GLY A 60 4.83 21.60 -17.21
C GLY A 60 5.18 22.87 -18.00
N GLY A 61 6.44 23.18 -18.00
CA GLY A 61 7.09 24.07 -18.97
C GLY A 61 7.79 25.27 -18.35
N GLY A 62 9.11 25.16 -18.22
CA GLY A 62 9.97 26.18 -17.67
C GLY A 62 9.93 27.52 -18.44
N ALA A 63 9.96 28.59 -17.69
CA ALA A 63 10.61 29.84 -18.06
C ALA A 63 10.96 30.59 -16.78
N ALA A 64 12.22 30.95 -16.68
CA ALA A 64 12.75 31.78 -15.63
C ALA A 64 12.05 33.14 -15.61
N GLY A 65 11.43 33.48 -14.49
CA GLY A 65 10.89 34.82 -14.23
C GLY A 65 11.29 35.22 -12.82
N ALA A 66 12.18 36.19 -12.72
CA ALA A 66 12.68 36.75 -11.49
C ALA A 66 11.54 37.25 -10.58
N ILE A 67 11.54 36.84 -9.34
CA ILE A 67 10.72 37.40 -8.25
C ILE A 67 11.54 38.53 -7.63
N PRO A 68 11.04 39.77 -7.51
CA PRO A 68 11.74 40.82 -6.78
C PRO A 68 11.66 40.53 -5.27
N ALA A 69 12.79 40.64 -4.61
CA ALA A 69 12.91 40.55 -3.17
C ALA A 69 12.09 41.66 -2.50
N GLY A 70 11.09 41.25 -1.74
CA GLY A 70 10.40 42.11 -0.76
C GLY A 70 10.83 41.64 0.63
N GLU A 71 11.56 42.49 1.32
CA GLU A 71 11.92 42.34 2.72
C GLU A 71 10.65 42.35 3.58
N THR A 72 10.37 41.25 4.26
CA THR A 72 9.57 41.24 5.47
C THR A 72 10.38 40.53 6.53
N GLU A 73 10.95 41.35 7.43
CA GLU A 73 11.47 40.89 8.71
C GLU A 73 10.27 40.30 9.49
N GLY A 74 10.18 38.98 9.50
CA GLY A 74 9.36 38.19 10.40
C GLY A 74 10.32 37.36 11.24
N GLU A 75 10.46 37.76 12.48
CA GLU A 75 11.15 37.07 13.57
C GLU A 75 10.55 35.65 13.65
N LEU A 76 11.22 34.67 13.04
CA LEU A 76 10.94 33.25 13.23
C LEU A 76 11.52 32.91 14.60
N ALA A 77 10.63 32.63 15.55
CA ALA A 77 10.97 31.96 16.78
C ALA A 77 11.81 30.73 16.42
N GLU A 78 12.97 30.60 17.08
CA GLU A 78 13.75 29.38 17.11
C GLU A 78 12.85 28.29 17.71
N GLY A 79 12.12 27.59 16.86
CA GLY A 79 11.60 26.28 17.17
C GLY A 79 12.78 25.33 17.18
N GLU A 80 12.90 24.60 18.25
CA GLU A 80 13.80 23.47 18.38
C GLU A 80 13.77 22.70 17.07
N GLU A 81 14.95 22.52 16.49
CA GLU A 81 15.16 21.64 15.35
C GLU A 81 14.83 20.24 15.85
N ASP A 82 13.54 19.84 15.70
CA ASP A 82 13.22 18.44 15.60
C ASP A 82 14.13 17.93 14.49
N GLU A 83 15.06 17.05 14.84
CA GLU A 83 15.87 16.31 13.90
C GLU A 83 14.85 15.55 13.03
N ALA A 84 14.35 16.21 11.96
CA ALA A 84 13.61 15.58 10.91
C ALA A 84 14.49 14.42 10.48
N ASP A 85 14.04 13.21 10.76
CA ASP A 85 14.63 11.95 10.36
C ASP A 85 15.08 12.11 8.90
N GLU A 86 16.38 12.37 8.70
CA GLU A 86 16.98 12.30 7.36
C GLU A 86 16.76 10.86 6.97
N GLY A 87 15.73 10.62 6.13
CA GLY A 87 15.09 9.34 5.86
C GLY A 87 16.10 8.20 5.90
N PHE A 88 15.88 7.26 6.80
CA PHE A 88 16.72 6.07 6.93
C PHE A 88 16.91 5.41 5.57
N ASP A 89 18.15 5.32 5.11
CA ASP A 89 18.51 4.69 3.84
C ASP A 89 19.07 3.28 4.11
N PRO A 90 18.29 2.22 3.91
CA PRO A 90 18.73 0.85 4.13
C PRO A 90 19.84 0.43 3.17
N ASP A 91 19.94 1.04 1.98
CA ASP A 91 20.98 0.76 0.98
C ASP A 91 22.33 1.34 1.38
N ALA A 92 22.38 2.26 2.35
CA ALA A 92 23.61 2.83 2.87
C ALA A 92 24.30 1.91 3.89
N ILE A 93 23.64 0.85 4.37
CA ILE A 93 24.21 -0.12 5.31
C ILE A 93 25.22 -1.01 4.56
N ALA A 94 26.48 -1.00 4.99
CA ALA A 94 27.50 -1.85 4.39
C ALA A 94 27.26 -3.33 4.74
N GLU A 95 27.66 -4.27 3.85
CA GLU A 95 27.43 -5.72 4.06
C GLU A 95 28.03 -6.27 5.37
N ASP A 96 29.05 -5.64 5.91
CA ASP A 96 29.69 -5.98 7.18
C ASP A 96 29.06 -5.30 8.41
N GLU A 97 28.08 -4.42 8.20
CA GLU A 97 27.30 -3.72 9.22
C GLU A 97 25.85 -4.24 9.30
N VAL A 98 25.52 -5.27 8.50
CA VAL A 98 24.19 -5.89 8.56
C VAL A 98 24.04 -6.68 9.87
N GLU A 99 23.06 -6.31 10.66
CA GLU A 99 22.68 -6.97 11.91
C GLU A 99 21.32 -7.66 11.74
N TYR A 100 21.12 -8.76 12.46
CA TYR A 100 19.88 -9.55 12.42
C TYR A 100 19.18 -9.47 13.76
N TYR A 101 17.86 -9.26 13.73
CA TYR A 101 17.02 -9.17 14.91
C TYR A 101 15.93 -10.23 14.89
N GLU A 102 15.62 -10.80 16.07
CA GLU A 102 14.55 -11.77 16.24
C GLU A 102 13.19 -11.04 16.24
N VAL A 103 12.37 -11.29 15.23
CA VAL A 103 11.01 -10.76 15.13
C VAL A 103 10.01 -11.91 15.24
N GLU A 104 9.16 -11.86 16.26
CA GLU A 104 8.08 -12.81 16.46
C GLU A 104 6.80 -12.30 15.81
N PHE A 105 6.31 -13.02 14.81
CA PHE A 105 5.02 -12.77 14.17
C PHE A 105 3.92 -13.53 14.91
N GLU A 106 3.11 -12.80 15.69
CA GLU A 106 2.13 -13.40 16.60
C GLU A 106 1.06 -14.20 15.85
N LYS A 107 0.52 -13.67 14.72
CA LYS A 107 -0.51 -14.36 13.95
C LYS A 107 0.00 -15.62 13.26
N GLU A 108 1.23 -15.62 12.81
CA GLU A 108 1.91 -16.76 12.18
C GLU A 108 2.48 -17.74 13.22
N GLY A 109 2.62 -17.28 14.48
CA GLY A 109 3.15 -18.07 15.59
C GLY A 109 4.60 -18.50 15.38
N LYS A 110 5.40 -17.67 14.74
CA LYS A 110 6.78 -17.96 14.35
C LYS A 110 7.70 -16.76 14.58
N THR A 111 8.90 -17.05 15.10
CA THR A 111 9.99 -16.08 15.19
C THR A 111 10.97 -16.30 14.05
N ILE A 112 11.39 -15.24 13.38
CA ILE A 112 12.39 -15.24 12.32
C ILE A 112 13.47 -14.20 12.59
N GLU A 113 14.65 -14.39 12.00
CA GLU A 113 15.72 -13.39 12.00
C GLU A 113 15.54 -12.48 10.79
N VAL A 114 15.37 -11.17 11.03
CA VAL A 114 15.19 -10.15 9.99
C VAL A 114 16.40 -9.22 10.00
N ALA A 115 16.97 -8.94 8.83
CA ALA A 115 18.11 -8.05 8.70
C ALA A 115 17.69 -6.58 8.87
N ASN A 116 18.57 -5.74 9.42
CA ASN A 116 18.34 -4.30 9.59
C ASN A 116 18.26 -3.51 8.27
N ASN A 117 18.56 -4.13 7.14
CA ASN A 117 18.40 -3.60 5.78
C ASN A 117 17.29 -4.29 4.98
N GLU A 118 16.46 -5.13 5.62
CA GLU A 118 15.33 -5.83 5.05
C GLU A 118 14.04 -5.37 5.71
N THR A 119 12.98 -5.20 4.92
CA THR A 119 11.68 -4.80 5.48
C THR A 119 11.01 -5.98 6.19
N ILE A 120 10.23 -5.68 7.24
CA ILE A 120 9.45 -6.70 7.95
C ILE A 120 8.47 -7.41 7.00
N LEU A 121 7.91 -6.70 6.03
CA LEU A 121 7.02 -7.27 5.01
C LEU A 121 7.75 -8.28 4.12
N ASP A 122 8.91 -7.90 3.57
CA ASP A 122 9.67 -8.75 2.66
C ASP A 122 10.17 -10.01 3.37
N ALA A 123 10.65 -9.88 4.62
CA ALA A 123 11.05 -11.02 5.44
C ALA A 123 9.89 -12.01 5.68
N GLY A 124 8.68 -11.51 5.91
CA GLY A 124 7.49 -12.38 6.03
C GLY A 124 7.09 -13.03 4.72
N GLU A 125 7.21 -12.34 3.60
CA GLU A 125 6.95 -12.90 2.26
C GLU A 125 7.97 -13.98 1.88
N ASP A 126 9.24 -13.84 2.26
CA ASP A 126 10.29 -14.84 2.04
C ASP A 126 10.02 -16.14 2.81
N GLU A 127 9.34 -16.07 3.95
CA GLU A 127 8.80 -17.23 4.66
C GLU A 127 7.54 -17.83 4.00
N GLY A 128 7.03 -17.18 2.95
CA GLY A 128 5.85 -17.62 2.20
C GLY A 128 4.50 -17.21 2.81
N TRP A 129 4.49 -16.19 3.66
CA TRP A 129 3.26 -15.66 4.24
C TRP A 129 2.62 -14.62 3.32
N ASP A 130 1.30 -14.57 3.34
CA ASP A 130 0.50 -13.60 2.59
C ASP A 130 0.13 -12.42 3.50
N LEU A 131 1.11 -11.56 3.76
CA LEU A 131 0.93 -10.38 4.59
C LEU A 131 0.18 -9.27 3.85
N PRO A 132 -0.67 -8.48 4.52
CA PRO A 132 -1.43 -7.44 3.84
C PRO A 132 -0.55 -6.26 3.44
N TYR A 133 -0.69 -5.81 2.19
CA TYR A 133 -0.07 -4.57 1.70
C TYR A 133 -0.84 -4.00 0.49
N ALA A 134 -0.56 -2.75 0.12
CA ALA A 134 -1.10 -2.13 -1.09
C ALA A 134 -0.07 -1.29 -1.86
N CYS A 135 0.58 -0.31 -1.23
CA CYS A 135 1.47 0.64 -1.93
C CYS A 135 2.96 0.28 -1.89
N ARG A 136 3.44 -0.39 -0.84
CA ARG A 136 4.87 -0.67 -0.56
C ARG A 136 5.77 0.58 -0.48
N GLN A 137 5.19 1.75 -0.18
CA GLN A 137 5.90 3.03 -0.21
C GLN A 137 5.64 3.89 1.03
N GLY A 138 5.04 3.33 2.09
CA GLY A 138 4.73 4.08 3.30
C GLY A 138 3.60 5.11 3.18
N GLN A 139 2.83 5.09 2.10
CA GLN A 139 1.78 6.07 1.79
C GLN A 139 0.37 5.62 2.20
N CYS A 140 0.23 4.43 2.76
CA CYS A 140 -1.04 3.90 3.22
C CYS A 140 -0.84 2.97 4.42
N VAL A 141 -1.91 2.72 5.16
CA VAL A 141 -1.88 1.87 6.37
C VAL A 141 -2.19 0.39 6.09
N SER A 142 -2.29 -0.03 4.81
CA SER A 142 -2.68 -1.41 4.47
C SER A 142 -1.69 -2.48 4.94
N CYS A 143 -0.42 -2.13 5.09
CA CYS A 143 0.62 -2.99 5.66
C CYS A 143 0.85 -2.73 7.14
N GLY A 144 -0.12 -2.14 7.83
CA GLY A 144 -0.01 -1.85 9.26
C GLY A 144 0.29 -3.09 10.08
N GLY A 145 1.05 -2.91 11.13
CA GLY A 145 1.27 -3.90 12.18
C GLY A 145 1.43 -3.19 13.51
N GLN A 146 1.09 -3.87 14.60
CA GLN A 146 1.26 -3.33 15.93
C GLN A 146 2.34 -4.11 16.67
N ILE A 147 3.37 -3.41 17.12
CA ILE A 147 4.46 -3.94 17.94
C ILE A 147 3.98 -4.05 19.38
N GLN A 148 4.22 -5.19 20.00
CA GLN A 148 3.81 -5.46 21.37
C GLN A 148 4.86 -4.88 22.33
N GLY A 149 4.43 -3.99 23.22
CA GLY A 149 5.23 -3.61 24.38
C GLY A 149 5.86 -2.23 24.38
N GLY A 150 5.58 -1.37 23.41
CA GLY A 150 6.10 0.00 23.45
C GLY A 150 5.91 0.80 22.16
N ASP A 151 6.59 1.93 22.11
CA ASP A 151 6.68 2.79 20.95
C ASP A 151 7.36 2.06 19.79
N ALA A 152 6.77 2.13 18.60
CA ALA A 152 7.33 1.48 17.42
C ALA A 152 8.74 1.96 17.09
N LEU A 153 9.05 3.23 17.35
CA LEU A 153 10.35 3.82 17.07
C LEU A 153 11.50 3.28 17.94
N ASP A 154 11.17 2.61 19.06
CA ASP A 154 12.16 1.91 19.87
C ASP A 154 12.70 0.64 19.18
N TYR A 155 11.92 0.07 18.25
CA TYR A 155 12.17 -1.24 17.64
C TYR A 155 12.40 -1.21 16.13
N VAL A 156 11.88 -0.18 15.44
CA VAL A 156 11.99 -0.06 13.98
C VAL A 156 12.31 1.36 13.53
N ARG A 157 12.89 1.46 12.34
CA ARG A 157 13.01 2.72 11.59
C ARG A 157 12.28 2.60 10.26
N HIS A 158 11.60 3.66 9.86
CA HIS A 158 10.93 3.71 8.58
C HIS A 158 11.81 4.43 7.55
N SER A 159 11.97 3.85 6.35
CA SER A 159 12.65 4.54 5.23
C SER A 159 11.78 5.65 4.63
N ASN A 160 10.46 5.51 4.76
CA ASN A 160 9.47 6.52 4.39
C ASN A 160 8.18 6.29 5.21
N ASN A 161 7.61 7.33 5.78
CA ASN A 161 6.33 7.26 6.48
C ASN A 161 5.51 8.52 6.18
N GLU A 162 4.45 8.36 5.37
CA GLU A 162 3.52 9.43 5.04
C GLU A 162 2.10 9.14 5.58
N ALA A 163 1.89 8.00 6.25
CA ALA A 163 0.57 7.50 6.61
C ALA A 163 0.30 7.40 8.10
N LEU A 164 1.33 7.18 8.94
CA LEU A 164 1.19 7.13 10.40
C LEU A 164 1.58 8.47 11.01
N PHE A 165 0.82 8.88 12.03
CA PHE A 165 1.17 10.01 12.88
C PHE A 165 2.06 9.57 14.04
N GLU A 166 2.63 10.54 14.74
CA GLU A 166 3.50 10.28 15.90
C GLU A 166 2.76 9.52 17.01
N ASP A 167 1.52 9.91 17.31
CA ASP A 167 0.65 9.23 18.29
C ASP A 167 0.41 7.74 17.93
N ASP A 168 0.29 7.42 16.64
CA ASP A 168 0.11 6.03 16.18
C ASP A 168 1.38 5.21 16.42
N MET A 169 2.55 5.80 16.18
CA MET A 169 3.84 5.13 16.43
C MET A 169 4.11 4.95 17.92
N GLU A 170 3.73 5.92 18.77
CA GLU A 170 3.78 5.80 20.24
C GLU A 170 2.88 4.66 20.74
N ASP A 171 1.75 4.39 20.06
CA ASP A 171 0.85 3.26 20.32
C ASP A 171 1.36 1.93 19.73
N GLY A 172 2.55 1.91 19.16
CA GLY A 172 3.24 0.73 18.64
C GLY A 172 2.93 0.39 17.19
N TYR A 173 2.19 1.23 16.44
CA TYR A 173 1.91 0.95 15.03
C TYR A 173 3.11 1.25 14.13
N CYS A 174 3.36 0.36 13.17
CA CYS A 174 4.39 0.53 12.14
C CYS A 174 3.86 0.12 10.76
N LEU A 175 4.55 0.59 9.71
CA LEU A 175 4.28 0.22 8.33
C LEU A 175 5.27 -0.86 7.89
N THR A 176 4.90 -2.13 7.93
CA THR A 176 5.80 -3.27 7.70
C THR A 176 6.53 -3.22 6.36
N CYS A 177 5.98 -2.56 5.33
CA CYS A 177 6.57 -2.46 4.00
C CYS A 177 7.74 -1.47 3.89
N VAL A 178 7.96 -0.62 4.90
CA VAL A 178 9.02 0.38 4.97
C VAL A 178 9.68 0.43 6.35
N ALA A 179 9.34 -0.51 7.23
CA ALA A 179 9.90 -0.65 8.57
C ALA A 179 11.04 -1.66 8.57
N TYR A 180 12.17 -1.25 9.13
CA TYR A 180 13.40 -2.01 9.28
C TYR A 180 13.70 -2.23 10.76
N PRO A 181 14.00 -3.44 11.22
CA PRO A 181 14.22 -3.72 12.64
C PRO A 181 15.52 -3.07 13.15
N THR A 182 15.46 -2.59 14.39
CA THR A 182 16.62 -2.07 15.13
C THR A 182 16.83 -2.77 16.47
N ASP A 183 15.85 -3.58 16.89
CA ASP A 183 15.91 -4.46 18.05
C ASP A 183 14.94 -5.64 17.82
N GLY A 184 14.94 -6.62 18.75
CA GLY A 184 14.01 -7.74 18.72
C GLY A 184 12.66 -7.40 19.33
N PHE A 185 11.56 -7.84 18.69
CA PHE A 185 10.20 -7.54 19.15
C PHE A 185 9.17 -8.58 18.67
N THR A 186 7.96 -8.46 19.20
CA THR A 186 6.78 -9.21 18.75
C THR A 186 5.85 -8.27 17.99
N ILE A 187 5.36 -8.69 16.82
CA ILE A 187 4.44 -7.91 15.98
C ILE A 187 3.17 -8.67 15.67
N GLU A 188 2.03 -7.97 15.72
CA GLU A 188 0.76 -8.43 15.18
C GLU A 188 0.51 -7.74 13.83
N THR A 189 0.62 -8.50 12.73
CA THR A 189 0.49 -7.98 11.35
C THR A 189 -0.96 -7.74 10.95
N GLY A 190 -1.20 -6.74 10.08
CA GLY A 190 -2.54 -6.40 9.59
C GLY A 190 -3.40 -5.62 10.60
N GLU A 191 -2.79 -5.06 11.64
CA GLU A 191 -3.42 -4.12 12.56
C GLU A 191 -3.23 -2.68 12.07
N GLN A 192 -4.26 -1.86 12.23
CA GLN A 192 -4.29 -0.47 11.77
C GLN A 192 -4.74 0.44 12.90
N PRO A 193 -4.18 1.66 13.02
CA PRO A 193 -4.58 2.64 14.03
C PRO A 193 -6.02 3.14 13.86
#